data_4939399fc015c60fea1a59465954d4a2
#
_entry.id   4939399fc015c60fea1a59465954d4a2
#
_cell.length_a   1.000
_cell.length_b   1.000
_cell.length_c   1.000
_cell.angle_alpha   90.00
_cell.angle_beta   90.00
_cell.angle_gamma   90.00
#
_symmetry.space_group_name_H-M   'P 1'
#
loop_
_entity.id
_entity.type
_entity.pdbx_description
1 polymer ?
#
loop_
_entity_poly.entity_id
_entity_poly.type
_entity_poly.pdbx_seq_one_letter_code
_entity_poly.pdbx_strand_id
1 'polypeptide(L)'
;MKSVSPLDLQDWDAPDDWGDNYAERRWRIGLIYVRIGIGPQHVVPAMAVVVHEAGKRAIADGKDQQLRDALAKICMVDLAFIEQAYIEVSSAAVLRETGWSEGLFRRLITTGAGAM
;
A
#
# COMPACT_ATOMS: atom_id res chain seq x y z
N MET A 1 -7.52 -8.34 21.83
CA MET A 1 -7.19 -8.16 20.41
C MET A 1 -5.70 -8.01 20.26
N LYS A 2 -5.11 -8.84 19.48
CA LYS A 2 -3.68 -8.75 19.23
C LYS A 2 -3.36 -7.46 18.50
N SER A 3 -2.47 -6.68 19.07
CA SER A 3 -1.93 -5.53 18.37
C SER A 3 -0.97 -6.05 17.31
N VAL A 4 -1.32 -5.90 16.05
CA VAL A 4 -0.48 -6.35 14.94
C VAL A 4 0.35 -5.19 14.45
N SER A 5 1.66 -5.31 14.58
CA SER A 5 2.58 -4.40 13.93
C SER A 5 2.55 -4.66 12.42
N PRO A 6 2.55 -3.62 11.57
CA PRO A 6 2.64 -3.83 10.13
C PRO A 6 3.94 -4.54 9.73
N LEU A 7 4.92 -4.57 10.61
CA LEU A 7 6.19 -5.24 10.39
C LEU A 7 6.25 -6.62 11.05
N ASP A 8 5.16 -7.07 11.66
CA ASP A 8 5.13 -8.36 12.33
C ASP A 8 4.87 -9.46 11.32
N LEU A 9 5.96 -10.03 10.83
CA LEU A 9 5.90 -11.11 9.86
C LEU A 9 5.47 -12.45 10.45
N GLN A 10 5.34 -12.54 11.79
CA GLN A 10 4.89 -13.77 12.43
C GLN A 10 3.42 -14.04 12.18
N ASP A 11 2.63 -12.99 11.90
CA ASP A 11 1.23 -13.13 11.53
C ASP A 11 1.04 -13.37 10.04
N TRP A 12 2.13 -13.46 9.29
CA TRP A 12 2.06 -13.77 7.87
C TRP A 12 1.95 -15.28 7.70
N ASP A 13 0.73 -15.73 7.50
CA ASP A 13 0.48 -17.13 7.22
C ASP A 13 0.96 -17.50 5.82
N ALA A 14 1.04 -18.77 5.60
CA ALA A 14 1.52 -19.37 4.37
C ALA A 14 0.73 -18.89 3.12
N PRO A 15 1.19 -19.26 1.91
CA PRO A 15 0.63 -18.79 0.63
C PRO A 15 -0.88 -18.94 0.45
N ASP A 16 -1.53 -19.74 1.26
CA ASP A 16 -2.99 -19.93 1.18
C ASP A 16 -3.76 -18.66 1.55
N ASP A 17 -3.09 -17.67 2.14
CA ASP A 17 -3.71 -16.45 2.67
C ASP A 17 -3.58 -15.27 1.70
N TRP A 18 -3.61 -15.53 0.40
CA TRP A 18 -3.47 -14.50 -0.63
C TRP A 18 -4.80 -13.83 -1.01
N GLY A 19 -5.90 -14.23 -0.40
CA GLY A 19 -7.21 -13.66 -0.68
C GLY A 19 -7.50 -12.39 0.12
N ASP A 20 -8.67 -12.39 0.75
CA ASP A 20 -9.18 -11.22 1.47
C ASP A 20 -8.28 -10.79 2.63
N ASN A 21 -7.66 -11.74 3.33
CA ASN A 21 -6.75 -11.43 4.43
C ASN A 21 -5.51 -10.69 3.97
N TYR A 22 -4.97 -11.06 2.81
CA TYR A 22 -3.84 -10.36 2.22
C TYR A 22 -4.18 -8.91 1.90
N ALA A 23 -5.30 -8.69 1.22
CA ALA A 23 -5.76 -7.36 0.87
C ALA A 23 -6.03 -6.52 2.12
N GLU A 24 -6.64 -7.11 3.14
CA GLU A 24 -6.92 -6.42 4.40
C GLU A 24 -5.63 -5.99 5.10
N ARG A 25 -4.62 -6.85 5.15
CA ARG A 25 -3.32 -6.51 5.75
C ARG A 25 -2.65 -5.35 5.04
N ARG A 26 -2.67 -5.36 3.70
CA ARG A 26 -2.10 -4.27 2.91
C ARG A 26 -2.87 -2.97 3.14
N TRP A 27 -4.18 -3.05 3.24
CA TRP A 27 -5.03 -1.90 3.53
C TRP A 27 -4.72 -1.31 4.90
N ARG A 28 -4.52 -2.14 5.92
CA ARG A 28 -4.15 -1.69 7.26
C ARG A 28 -2.82 -0.95 7.28
N ILE A 29 -1.86 -1.39 6.49
CA ILE A 29 -0.58 -0.69 6.35
C ILE A 29 -0.81 0.72 5.80
N GLY A 30 -1.64 0.85 4.77
CA GLY A 30 -2.00 2.15 4.21
C GLY A 30 -2.68 3.06 5.25
N LEU A 31 -3.58 2.50 6.06
CA LEU A 31 -4.24 3.24 7.14
C LEU A 31 -3.22 3.80 8.14
N ILE A 32 -2.24 2.99 8.53
CA ILE A 32 -1.20 3.42 9.45
C ILE A 32 -0.37 4.54 8.84
N TYR A 33 -0.02 4.45 7.57
CA TYR A 33 0.74 5.49 6.88
C TYR A 33 -0.01 6.82 6.84
N VAL A 34 -1.33 6.79 6.63
CA VAL A 34 -2.14 8.00 6.71
C VAL A 34 -2.06 8.62 8.11
N ARG A 35 -2.18 7.79 9.15
CA ARG A 35 -2.15 8.27 10.54
C ARG A 35 -0.84 8.93 10.92
N ILE A 36 0.27 8.44 10.41
CA ILE A 36 1.59 8.98 10.74
C ILE A 36 2.10 9.99 9.70
N GLY A 37 1.29 10.30 8.70
CA GLY A 37 1.63 11.32 7.72
C GLY A 37 2.64 10.90 6.66
N ILE A 38 2.78 9.60 6.40
CA ILE A 38 3.66 9.10 5.35
C ILE A 38 2.83 8.92 4.06
N GLY A 39 3.14 9.73 3.06
CA GLY A 39 2.44 9.66 1.77
C GLY A 39 3.24 8.92 0.70
N PRO A 40 2.69 8.91 -0.54
CA PRO A 40 3.32 8.23 -1.67
C PRO A 40 4.76 8.66 -1.95
N GLN A 41 5.09 9.93 -1.69
CA GLN A 41 6.43 10.45 -1.89
C GLN A 41 7.48 9.74 -1.06
N HIS A 42 7.08 9.07 0.02
CA HIS A 42 7.98 8.28 0.86
C HIS A 42 7.87 6.79 0.56
N VAL A 43 6.63 6.30 0.37
CA VAL A 43 6.35 4.86 0.21
C VAL A 43 6.90 4.33 -1.11
N VAL A 44 6.71 5.07 -2.20
CA VAL A 44 7.13 4.59 -3.53
C VAL A 44 8.65 4.45 -3.62
N PRO A 45 9.47 5.46 -3.22
CA PRO A 45 10.91 5.28 -3.21
C PRO A 45 11.38 4.19 -2.26
N ALA A 46 10.75 4.04 -1.10
CA ALA A 46 11.08 2.99 -0.15
C ALA A 46 10.85 1.61 -0.75
N MET A 47 9.74 1.42 -1.47
CA MET A 47 9.45 0.15 -2.13
C MET A 47 10.48 -0.15 -3.22
N ALA A 48 10.92 0.85 -3.95
CA ALA A 48 11.96 0.69 -4.96
C ALA A 48 13.27 0.19 -4.33
N VAL A 49 13.65 0.72 -3.18
CA VAL A 49 14.83 0.26 -2.44
C VAL A 49 14.66 -1.19 -2.02
N VAL A 50 13.50 -1.56 -1.49
CA VAL A 50 13.21 -2.95 -1.08
C VAL A 50 13.37 -3.90 -2.27
N VAL A 51 12.77 -3.57 -3.40
CA VAL A 51 12.86 -4.40 -4.62
C VAL A 51 14.31 -4.54 -5.07
N HIS A 52 15.06 -3.44 -5.06
CA HIS A 52 16.47 -3.45 -5.47
C HIS A 52 17.32 -4.33 -4.56
N GLU A 53 17.19 -4.17 -3.24
CA GLU A 53 17.97 -4.95 -2.27
C GLU A 53 17.58 -6.43 -2.30
N ALA A 54 16.30 -6.74 -2.44
CA ALA A 54 15.85 -8.12 -2.56
C ALA A 54 16.40 -8.77 -3.85
N GLY A 55 16.44 -8.02 -4.94
CA GLY A 55 17.02 -8.47 -6.19
C GLY A 55 18.50 -8.78 -6.07
N LYS A 56 19.25 -7.90 -5.42
CA LYS A 56 20.69 -8.12 -5.15
C LYS A 56 20.90 -9.38 -4.33
N ARG A 57 20.09 -9.58 -3.30
CA ARG A 57 20.19 -10.76 -2.44
C ARG A 57 19.87 -12.02 -3.22
N ALA A 58 18.86 -12.00 -4.08
CA ALA A 58 18.51 -13.14 -4.91
C ALA A 58 19.67 -13.53 -5.85
N ILE A 59 20.37 -12.56 -6.43
CA ILE A 59 21.55 -12.82 -7.25
C ILE A 59 22.65 -13.46 -6.41
N ALA A 60 22.96 -12.91 -5.25
CA ALA A 60 24.00 -13.41 -4.36
C ALA A 60 23.73 -14.85 -3.92
N ASP A 61 22.45 -15.21 -3.74
CA ASP A 61 22.05 -16.57 -3.34
C ASP A 61 21.92 -17.51 -4.54
N GLY A 62 22.29 -17.08 -5.73
CA GLY A 62 22.23 -17.91 -6.94
C GLY A 62 20.82 -18.16 -7.46
N LYS A 63 19.86 -17.32 -7.10
CA LYS A 63 18.47 -17.46 -7.56
C LYS A 63 18.33 -16.94 -8.98
N ASP A 64 17.34 -17.48 -9.69
CA ASP A 64 17.16 -17.16 -11.10
C ASP A 64 16.40 -15.85 -11.31
N GLN A 65 16.34 -15.42 -12.56
CA GLN A 65 15.64 -14.20 -12.97
C GLN A 65 14.15 -14.29 -12.70
N GLN A 66 13.58 -15.48 -12.79
CA GLN A 66 12.15 -15.71 -12.58
C GLN A 66 11.74 -15.35 -11.14
N LEU A 67 12.55 -15.73 -10.16
CA LEU A 67 12.30 -15.37 -8.76
C LEU A 67 12.40 -13.86 -8.56
N ARG A 68 13.39 -13.22 -9.18
CA ARG A 68 13.55 -11.77 -9.10
C ARG A 68 12.35 -11.04 -9.67
N ASP A 69 11.85 -11.49 -10.81
CA ASP A 69 10.67 -10.91 -11.45
C ASP A 69 9.43 -11.10 -10.58
N ALA A 70 9.29 -12.27 -9.97
CA ALA A 70 8.17 -12.54 -9.07
C ALA A 70 8.19 -11.62 -7.84
N LEU A 71 9.36 -11.39 -7.25
CA LEU A 71 9.51 -10.47 -6.12
C LEU A 71 9.13 -9.05 -6.51
N ALA A 72 9.58 -8.58 -7.67
CA ALA A 72 9.24 -7.25 -8.15
C ALA A 72 7.73 -7.10 -8.36
N LYS A 73 7.09 -8.09 -8.94
CA LYS A 73 5.65 -8.07 -9.19
C LYS A 73 4.84 -8.03 -7.89
N ILE A 74 5.20 -8.88 -6.92
CA ILE A 74 4.45 -8.88 -5.66
C ILE A 74 4.63 -7.57 -4.89
N CYS A 75 5.80 -6.96 -4.94
CA CYS A 75 6.03 -5.66 -4.32
C CYS A 75 5.18 -4.57 -4.98
N MET A 76 4.96 -4.64 -6.28
CA MET A 76 4.09 -3.69 -6.97
C MET A 76 2.62 -3.90 -6.60
N VAL A 77 2.19 -5.14 -6.41
CA VAL A 77 0.84 -5.44 -5.92
C VAL A 77 0.64 -4.89 -4.51
N ASP A 78 1.62 -5.11 -3.62
CA ASP A 78 1.59 -4.55 -2.27
C ASP A 78 1.47 -3.03 -2.30
N LEU A 79 2.27 -2.39 -3.13
CA LEU A 79 2.26 -0.94 -3.26
C LEU A 79 0.89 -0.43 -3.72
N ALA A 80 0.26 -1.11 -4.68
CA ALA A 80 -1.06 -0.73 -5.17
C ALA A 80 -2.11 -0.77 -4.05
N PHE A 81 -2.10 -1.80 -3.21
CA PHE A 81 -3.02 -1.90 -2.07
C PHE A 81 -2.76 -0.80 -1.05
N ILE A 82 -1.51 -0.51 -0.74
CA ILE A 82 -1.15 0.53 0.22
C ILE A 82 -1.59 1.91 -0.28
N GLU A 83 -1.34 2.21 -1.56
CA GLU A 83 -1.72 3.48 -2.15
C GLU A 83 -3.24 3.63 -2.24
N GLN A 84 -3.96 2.57 -2.59
CA GLN A 84 -5.41 2.59 -2.62
C GLN A 84 -5.98 2.86 -1.22
N ALA A 85 -5.45 2.19 -0.21
CA ALA A 85 -5.86 2.43 1.17
C ALA A 85 -5.60 3.87 1.60
N TYR A 86 -4.45 4.42 1.22
CA TYR A 86 -4.12 5.82 1.51
C TYR A 86 -5.19 6.76 0.93
N ILE A 87 -5.55 6.56 -0.33
CA ILE A 87 -6.56 7.38 -1.01
C ILE A 87 -7.92 7.25 -0.31
N GLU A 88 -8.35 6.03 -0.03
CA GLU A 88 -9.66 5.76 0.59
C GLU A 88 -9.75 6.35 1.99
N VAL A 89 -8.73 6.16 2.81
CA VAL A 89 -8.72 6.66 4.19
C VAL A 89 -8.64 8.17 4.21
N SER A 90 -7.80 8.77 3.36
CA SER A 90 -7.68 10.22 3.28
C SER A 90 -9.00 10.86 2.84
N SER A 91 -9.65 10.29 1.83
CA SER A 91 -10.93 10.78 1.35
C SER A 91 -12.02 10.65 2.41
N ALA A 92 -12.08 9.52 3.09
CA ALA A 92 -13.04 9.29 4.16
C ALA A 92 -12.85 10.28 5.31
N ALA A 93 -11.60 10.61 5.64
CA ALA A 93 -11.31 11.59 6.68
C ALA A 93 -11.82 12.97 6.30
N VAL A 94 -11.61 13.40 5.06
CA VAL A 94 -12.11 14.69 4.57
C VAL A 94 -13.64 14.73 4.64
N LEU A 95 -14.32 13.68 4.19
CA LEU A 95 -15.78 13.61 4.22
C LEU A 95 -16.32 13.67 5.64
N ARG A 96 -15.66 12.99 6.56
CA ARG A 96 -16.07 13.01 7.97
C ARG A 96 -15.92 14.39 8.60
N GLU A 97 -14.82 15.06 8.35
CA GLU A 97 -14.54 16.37 8.93
C GLU A 97 -15.38 17.49 8.31
N THR A 98 -15.70 17.39 7.03
CA THR A 98 -16.48 18.42 6.32
C THR A 98 -17.97 18.17 6.36
N GLY A 99 -18.40 16.92 6.56
CA GLY A 99 -19.81 16.54 6.42
C GLY A 99 -20.30 16.53 4.99
N TRP A 100 -19.42 16.64 4.00
CA TRP A 100 -19.81 16.62 2.60
C TRP A 100 -20.24 15.22 2.16
N SER A 101 -21.14 15.16 1.18
CA SER A 101 -21.48 13.90 0.55
C SER A 101 -20.34 13.44 -0.36
N GLU A 102 -20.25 12.13 -0.55
CA GLU A 102 -19.26 11.55 -1.46
C GLU A 102 -19.42 12.10 -2.90
N GLY A 103 -20.68 12.26 -3.34
CA GLY A 103 -20.95 12.81 -4.66
C GLY A 103 -20.47 14.24 -4.82
N LEU A 104 -20.67 15.09 -3.81
CA LEU A 104 -20.17 16.47 -3.83
C LEU A 104 -18.64 16.48 -3.86
N PHE A 105 -18.00 15.68 -3.01
CA PHE A 105 -16.54 15.57 -2.95
C PHE A 105 -15.96 15.18 -4.31
N ARG A 106 -16.55 14.15 -4.92
CA ARG A 106 -16.10 13.68 -6.24
C ARG A 106 -16.23 14.76 -7.31
N ARG A 107 -17.36 15.49 -7.33
CA ARG A 107 -17.57 16.58 -8.29
C ARG A 107 -16.57 17.71 -8.09
N LEU A 108 -16.27 18.07 -6.84
CA LEU A 108 -15.30 19.12 -6.56
C LEU A 108 -13.91 18.75 -7.02
N ILE A 109 -13.48 17.51 -6.80
CA ILE A 109 -12.18 17.04 -7.27
C ILE A 109 -12.13 17.06 -8.80
N THR A 110 -13.15 16.54 -9.45
CA THR A 110 -13.19 16.47 -10.92
C THR A 110 -13.19 17.87 -11.53
N THR A 111 -14.01 18.77 -11.00
CA THR A 111 -14.07 20.16 -11.48
C THR A 111 -12.77 20.89 -11.21
N GLY A 112 -12.22 20.75 -10.02
CA GLY A 112 -10.94 21.37 -9.66
C GLY A 112 -9.80 20.90 -10.57
N ALA A 113 -9.72 19.59 -10.80
CA ALA A 113 -8.73 19.03 -11.69
C ALA A 113 -8.90 19.50 -13.13
N GLY A 114 -10.14 19.63 -13.59
CA GLY A 114 -10.43 20.17 -14.93
C GLY A 114 -10.03 21.62 -15.11
N ALA A 115 -9.93 22.39 -14.03
CA ALA A 115 -9.51 23.78 -14.06
C ALA A 115 -7.98 23.96 -13.99
N MET A 116 -7.26 22.90 -13.71
CA MET A 116 -5.79 22.91 -13.63
C MET A 116 -5.20 22.74 -15.03
#